data_4d2f7356251a4d395f2c5f10253a170b
#
_entry.id   4d2f7356251a4d395f2c5f10253a170b
#
_cell.length_a   1.000
_cell.length_b   1.000
_cell.length_c   1.000
_cell.angle_alpha   90.00
_cell.angle_beta   90.00
_cell.angle_gamma   90.00
#
_symmetry.space_group_name_H-M   'P 1'
#
loop_
_entity.id
_entity.type
_entity.pdbx_description
1 polymer ?
#
loop_
_entity_poly.entity_id
_entity_poly.type
_entity_poly.pdbx_seq_one_letter_code
_entity_poly.pdbx_strand_id
1 'polypeptide(L)'
;MNNSYLSDYQNSRSQNLNFIKFIAALAVIVSHAYPLSKGAKCEDFLLTISNGTLGLGGVAVAVFFISSGFFVTKSIEKSKGNHYIGNRIKRIFPPLWFVLILTIIICSLFFTTYNFQEFFLSKDFFVYCLNFLLIPIHNLPGVFSGNIFPRVINGALWTLPIEFVCYIVLYVLYKLNLVNKKFYKISLIPVLLLFVVIYYVNIPIILLVRGYFAPLFMFYLGSFFWVFRDKIIMDFKIFILCSVLFVISIFMKQGQLGLLLFFPYIVLYTSFSFKQINANMANLGNYSYGIYLCGWPIQQMVVSLFDGSMSILVNVLICLPIAIIMGYLTYSLIEKRI
;
A
#
# COMPACT_ATOMS: atom_id res chain seq x y z
N MET A 1 2.78 19.84 32.39
CA MET A 1 2.15 19.63 31.09
C MET A 1 1.50 18.25 31.10
N ASN A 2 0.18 18.15 30.97
CA ASN A 2 -0.47 16.83 30.91
C ASN A 2 -0.06 16.17 29.59
N ASN A 3 0.58 15.01 29.67
CA ASN A 3 0.91 14.23 28.48
C ASN A 3 -0.38 13.78 27.79
N SER A 4 -0.53 14.04 26.49
CA SER A 4 -1.60 13.44 25.71
C SER A 4 -1.20 12.02 25.28
N TYR A 5 -2.14 11.09 25.35
CA TYR A 5 -1.94 9.71 24.93
C TYR A 5 -2.66 9.44 23.61
N LEU A 6 -2.20 8.43 22.87
CA LEU A 6 -2.85 8.05 21.60
C LEU A 6 -4.33 7.64 21.82
N SER A 7 -4.69 7.14 23.01
CA SER A 7 -6.07 6.87 23.41
C SER A 7 -6.99 8.08 23.37
N ASP A 8 -6.47 9.28 23.60
CA ASP A 8 -7.28 10.51 23.65
C ASP A 8 -7.86 10.84 22.26
N TYR A 9 -7.22 10.32 21.21
CA TYR A 9 -7.62 10.47 19.81
C TYR A 9 -8.45 9.30 19.26
N GLN A 10 -8.75 8.29 20.06
CA GLN A 10 -9.41 7.06 19.60
C GLN A 10 -10.77 7.29 18.92
N ASN A 11 -11.51 8.35 19.28
CA ASN A 11 -12.82 8.68 18.72
C ASN A 11 -12.75 9.80 17.67
N SER A 12 -11.61 10.44 17.47
CA SER A 12 -11.45 11.49 16.50
C SER A 12 -11.44 10.94 15.06
N ARG A 13 -12.00 11.69 14.12
CA ARG A 13 -11.76 11.46 12.70
C ARG A 13 -10.40 12.06 12.36
N SER A 14 -9.46 11.25 11.94
CA SER A 14 -8.18 11.75 11.45
C SER A 14 -8.32 12.19 9.99
N GLN A 15 -8.60 13.48 9.80
CA GLN A 15 -8.61 14.10 8.47
C GLN A 15 -7.20 14.08 7.84
N ASN A 16 -6.18 14.34 8.67
CA ASN A 16 -4.79 14.28 8.24
C ASN A 16 -4.41 12.90 7.70
N LEU A 17 -4.82 11.80 8.35
CA LEU A 17 -4.50 10.46 7.86
C LEU A 17 -5.11 10.18 6.49
N ASN A 18 -6.35 10.62 6.26
CA ASN A 18 -6.95 10.46 4.94
C ASN A 18 -6.14 11.18 3.86
N PHE A 19 -5.69 12.40 4.15
CA PHE A 19 -4.82 13.13 3.23
C PHE A 19 -3.44 12.48 3.07
N ILE A 20 -2.84 11.97 4.15
CA ILE A 20 -1.58 11.22 4.10
C ILE A 20 -1.71 9.98 3.20
N LYS A 21 -2.83 9.26 3.25
CA LYS A 21 -3.10 8.14 2.34
C LYS A 21 -3.20 8.59 0.87
N PHE A 22 -3.82 9.75 0.62
CA PHE A 22 -3.85 10.32 -0.73
C PHE A 22 -2.43 10.60 -1.24
N ILE A 23 -1.61 11.29 -0.45
CA ILE A 23 -0.20 11.55 -0.80
C ILE A 23 0.58 10.25 -0.99
N ALA A 24 0.36 9.24 -0.14
CA ALA A 24 0.99 7.92 -0.29
C ALA A 24 0.59 7.25 -1.62
N ALA A 25 -0.68 7.33 -2.04
CA ALA A 25 -1.10 6.78 -3.32
C ALA A 25 -0.41 7.49 -4.50
N LEU A 26 -0.26 8.81 -4.45
CA LEU A 26 0.50 9.57 -5.45
C LEU A 26 1.99 9.20 -5.44
N ALA A 27 2.59 9.01 -4.27
CA ALA A 27 3.99 8.60 -4.12
C ALA A 27 4.26 7.22 -4.74
N VAL A 28 3.29 6.29 -4.69
CA VAL A 28 3.37 5.00 -5.40
C VAL A 28 3.48 5.22 -6.91
N ILE A 29 2.66 6.10 -7.50
CA ILE A 29 2.72 6.41 -8.94
C ILE A 29 4.07 7.02 -9.29
N VAL A 30 4.58 7.95 -8.49
CA VAL A 30 5.92 8.55 -8.71
C VAL A 30 7.00 7.47 -8.68
N SER A 31 6.98 6.57 -7.69
CA SER A 31 7.94 5.47 -7.60
C SER A 31 7.88 4.54 -8.81
N HIS A 32 6.67 4.16 -9.25
CA HIS A 32 6.48 3.30 -10.41
C HIS A 32 6.89 3.95 -11.74
N ALA A 33 6.84 5.28 -11.83
CA ALA A 33 7.26 5.99 -13.05
C ALA A 33 8.72 5.71 -13.46
N TYR A 34 9.59 5.41 -12.50
CA TYR A 34 11.00 5.12 -12.75
C TYR A 34 11.16 3.83 -13.57
N PRO A 35 10.80 2.64 -13.08
CA PRO A 35 10.94 1.41 -13.83
C PRO A 35 10.05 1.37 -15.08
N LEU A 36 8.85 1.93 -15.05
CA LEU A 36 7.93 1.92 -16.17
C LEU A 36 8.38 2.81 -17.33
N SER A 37 9.14 3.88 -17.06
CA SER A 37 9.62 4.80 -18.10
C SER A 37 11.03 4.47 -18.60
N LYS A 38 11.87 3.82 -17.78
CA LYS A 38 13.31 3.63 -18.05
C LYS A 38 13.77 2.18 -17.90
N GLY A 39 12.87 1.25 -17.62
CA GLY A 39 13.15 -0.18 -17.45
C GLY A 39 13.38 -0.60 -16.00
N ALA A 40 13.29 -1.89 -15.75
CA ALA A 40 13.27 -2.50 -14.42
C ALA A 40 14.46 -2.17 -13.49
N LYS A 41 15.60 -1.76 -14.06
CA LYS A 41 16.80 -1.39 -13.29
C LYS A 41 16.80 0.07 -12.84
N CYS A 42 15.83 0.89 -13.30
CA CYS A 42 15.76 2.29 -12.90
C CYS A 42 15.07 2.41 -11.54
N GLU A 43 15.84 2.75 -10.55
CA GLU A 43 15.40 2.91 -9.16
C GLU A 43 14.87 4.32 -8.89
N ASP A 44 13.89 4.45 -8.00
CA ASP A 44 13.42 5.76 -7.55
C ASP A 44 14.50 6.48 -6.71
N PHE A 45 14.37 7.80 -6.60
CA PHE A 45 15.38 8.64 -5.93
C PHE A 45 15.65 8.23 -4.48
N LEU A 46 14.62 7.76 -3.74
CA LEU A 46 14.78 7.36 -2.35
C LEU A 46 15.54 6.02 -2.27
N LEU A 47 15.25 5.09 -3.18
CA LEU A 47 15.96 3.82 -3.26
C LEU A 47 17.45 4.05 -3.59
N THR A 48 17.74 5.00 -4.49
CA THR A 48 19.12 5.42 -4.81
C THR A 48 19.83 6.03 -3.59
N ILE A 49 19.23 7.01 -2.90
CA ILE A 49 19.81 7.66 -1.72
C ILE A 49 20.03 6.66 -0.59
N SER A 50 19.10 5.74 -0.37
CA SER A 50 19.19 4.72 0.68
C SER A 50 20.07 3.52 0.30
N ASN A 51 20.72 3.55 -0.88
CA ASN A 51 21.53 2.46 -1.42
C ASN A 51 20.77 1.12 -1.48
N GLY A 52 19.58 1.14 -2.06
CA GLY A 52 18.75 -0.04 -2.28
C GLY A 52 17.95 -0.53 -1.06
N THR A 53 18.03 0.17 0.09
CA THR A 53 17.38 -0.31 1.32
C THR A 53 15.94 0.16 1.48
N LEU A 54 15.54 1.30 0.91
CA LEU A 54 14.21 1.87 1.08
C LEU A 54 13.75 2.66 -0.14
N GLY A 55 12.74 2.18 -0.85
CA GLY A 55 12.12 2.89 -1.96
C GLY A 55 10.90 3.71 -1.54
N LEU A 56 10.58 4.73 -2.33
CA LEU A 56 9.44 5.62 -2.12
C LEU A 56 8.12 4.85 -2.09
N GLY A 57 7.95 3.88 -3.00
CA GLY A 57 6.79 3.00 -3.02
C GLY A 57 6.66 2.17 -1.73
N GLY A 58 7.78 1.69 -1.18
CA GLY A 58 7.81 0.96 0.09
C GLY A 58 7.35 1.81 1.27
N VAL A 59 7.79 3.07 1.36
CA VAL A 59 7.32 4.03 2.38
C VAL A 59 5.82 4.29 2.24
N ALA A 60 5.35 4.48 1.02
CA ALA A 60 3.93 4.69 0.74
C ALA A 60 3.06 3.49 1.15
N VAL A 61 3.48 2.26 0.81
CA VAL A 61 2.82 1.02 1.22
C VAL A 61 2.81 0.89 2.75
N ALA A 62 3.90 1.26 3.44
CA ALA A 62 3.95 1.25 4.90
C ALA A 62 2.87 2.14 5.54
N VAL A 63 2.59 3.33 4.99
CA VAL A 63 1.48 4.19 5.44
C VAL A 63 0.14 3.45 5.38
N PHE A 64 -0.14 2.75 4.28
CA PHE A 64 -1.39 1.99 4.14
C PHE A 64 -1.48 0.86 5.17
N PHE A 65 -0.42 0.09 5.34
CA PHE A 65 -0.45 -1.06 6.25
C PHE A 65 -0.45 -0.67 7.73
N ILE A 66 0.29 0.38 8.13
CA ILE A 66 0.22 0.94 9.50
C ILE A 66 -1.20 1.42 9.80
N SER A 67 -1.77 2.22 8.90
CA SER A 67 -3.12 2.74 9.07
C SER A 67 -4.16 1.62 9.06
N SER A 68 -4.01 0.62 8.19
CA SER A 68 -4.88 -0.54 8.13
C SER A 68 -4.82 -1.33 9.43
N GLY A 69 -3.62 -1.70 9.91
CA GLY A 69 -3.44 -2.40 11.18
C GLY A 69 -4.09 -1.69 12.36
N PHE A 70 -3.92 -0.37 12.46
CA PHE A 70 -4.49 0.45 13.52
C PHE A 70 -6.02 0.47 13.47
N PHE A 71 -6.60 0.86 12.33
CA PHE A 71 -8.06 1.03 12.25
C PHE A 71 -8.84 -0.26 12.12
N VAL A 72 -8.26 -1.29 11.53
CA VAL A 72 -8.92 -2.58 11.41
C VAL A 72 -8.96 -3.29 12.77
N THR A 73 -7.92 -3.15 13.60
CA THR A 73 -7.93 -3.63 14.98
C THR A 73 -8.97 -2.87 15.83
N LYS A 74 -9.06 -1.55 15.68
CA LYS A 74 -10.14 -0.76 16.28
C LYS A 74 -11.52 -1.26 15.84
N SER A 75 -11.68 -1.51 14.55
CA SER A 75 -12.97 -1.91 13.96
C SER A 75 -13.44 -3.27 14.49
N ILE A 76 -12.55 -4.27 14.60
CA ILE A 76 -12.91 -5.61 15.05
C ILE A 76 -13.28 -5.62 16.55
N GLU A 77 -12.58 -4.86 17.39
CA GLU A 77 -12.93 -4.68 18.80
C GLU A 77 -14.32 -4.04 18.93
N LYS A 78 -14.58 -2.95 18.20
CA LYS A 78 -15.84 -2.21 18.25
C LYS A 78 -17.03 -3.04 17.78
N SER A 79 -16.89 -3.80 16.70
CA SER A 79 -17.92 -4.64 16.11
C SER A 79 -18.08 -5.99 16.81
N LYS A 80 -17.23 -6.32 17.79
CA LYS A 80 -17.14 -7.64 18.43
C LYS A 80 -17.01 -8.77 17.41
N GLY A 81 -16.32 -8.51 16.30
CA GLY A 81 -16.11 -9.44 15.19
C GLY A 81 -17.30 -9.63 14.26
N ASN A 82 -18.46 -9.00 14.54
CA ASN A 82 -19.64 -9.12 13.70
C ASN A 82 -19.42 -8.39 12.37
N HIS A 83 -19.82 -9.04 11.25
CA HIS A 83 -19.69 -8.50 9.90
C HIS A 83 -18.26 -8.09 9.49
N TYR A 84 -17.25 -8.41 10.30
CA TYR A 84 -15.87 -7.95 10.08
C TYR A 84 -15.33 -8.39 8.71
N ILE A 85 -15.35 -9.69 8.41
CA ILE A 85 -14.84 -10.23 7.13
C ILE A 85 -15.65 -9.69 5.95
N GLY A 86 -16.99 -9.65 6.06
CA GLY A 86 -17.85 -9.09 5.02
C GLY A 86 -17.50 -7.64 4.69
N ASN A 87 -17.23 -6.81 5.70
CA ASN A 87 -16.80 -5.42 5.48
C ASN A 87 -15.43 -5.31 4.81
N ARG A 88 -14.51 -6.28 5.04
CA ARG A 88 -13.19 -6.31 4.37
C ARG A 88 -13.33 -6.78 2.92
N ILE A 89 -14.16 -7.78 2.66
CA ILE A 89 -14.49 -8.22 1.30
C ILE A 89 -15.09 -7.06 0.49
N LYS A 90 -16.09 -6.38 1.04
CA LYS A 90 -16.70 -5.20 0.40
C LYS A 90 -15.68 -4.08 0.12
N ARG A 91 -14.70 -3.91 0.98
CA ARG A 91 -13.66 -2.88 0.82
C ARG A 91 -12.68 -3.19 -0.31
N ILE A 92 -12.30 -4.47 -0.51
CA ILE A 92 -11.24 -4.86 -1.46
C ILE A 92 -11.83 -5.24 -2.82
N PHE A 93 -12.80 -6.18 -2.86
CA PHE A 93 -13.16 -6.85 -4.10
C PHE A 93 -13.92 -5.97 -5.10
N PRO A 94 -14.98 -5.23 -4.76
CA PRO A 94 -15.74 -4.50 -5.77
C PRO A 94 -14.93 -3.43 -6.50
N PRO A 95 -14.09 -2.59 -5.85
CA PRO A 95 -13.23 -1.66 -6.56
C PRO A 95 -12.16 -2.36 -7.40
N LEU A 96 -11.59 -3.48 -6.89
CA LEU A 96 -10.65 -4.30 -7.66
C LEU A 96 -11.29 -4.84 -8.93
N TRP A 97 -12.46 -5.45 -8.83
CA TRP A 97 -13.18 -6.00 -9.97
C TRP A 97 -13.49 -4.93 -11.02
N PHE A 98 -13.95 -3.76 -10.58
CA PHE A 98 -14.20 -2.63 -11.47
C PHE A 98 -12.95 -2.23 -12.27
N VAL A 99 -11.81 -2.08 -11.59
CA VAL A 99 -10.55 -1.70 -12.25
C VAL A 99 -10.04 -2.82 -13.16
N LEU A 100 -10.14 -4.10 -12.76
CA LEU A 100 -9.74 -5.23 -13.60
C LEU A 100 -10.56 -5.31 -14.89
N ILE A 101 -11.90 -5.21 -14.78
CA ILE A 101 -12.80 -5.24 -15.95
C ILE A 101 -12.48 -4.09 -16.90
N LEU A 102 -12.33 -2.87 -16.35
CA LEU A 102 -12.00 -1.70 -17.17
C LEU A 102 -10.63 -1.86 -17.85
N THR A 103 -9.63 -2.36 -17.12
CA THR A 103 -8.30 -2.62 -17.68
C THR A 103 -8.35 -3.67 -18.79
N ILE A 104 -9.06 -4.78 -18.60
CA ILE A 104 -9.25 -5.82 -19.62
C ILE A 104 -9.88 -5.24 -20.88
N ILE A 105 -10.97 -4.48 -20.73
CA ILE A 105 -11.70 -3.88 -21.88
C ILE A 105 -10.76 -2.92 -22.65
N ILE A 106 -10.11 -2.00 -21.97
CA ILE A 106 -9.22 -1.02 -22.62
C ILE A 106 -8.03 -1.72 -23.29
N CYS A 107 -7.41 -2.68 -22.60
CA CYS A 107 -6.26 -3.39 -23.14
C CYS A 107 -6.62 -4.27 -24.34
N SER A 108 -7.79 -4.92 -24.32
CA SER A 108 -8.25 -5.76 -25.46
C SER A 108 -8.61 -4.95 -26.71
N LEU A 109 -9.01 -3.68 -26.53
CA LEU A 109 -9.40 -2.83 -27.67
C LEU A 109 -8.23 -2.04 -28.27
N PHE A 110 -7.26 -1.62 -27.44
CA PHE A 110 -6.28 -0.59 -27.86
C PHE A 110 -4.82 -0.99 -27.70
N PHE A 111 -4.48 -2.00 -26.87
CA PHE A 111 -3.10 -2.25 -26.45
C PHE A 111 -2.62 -3.69 -26.67
N THR A 112 -3.44 -4.56 -27.25
CA THR A 112 -3.03 -5.93 -27.60
C THR A 112 -2.61 -6.05 -29.06
N THR A 113 -1.69 -6.97 -29.33
CA THR A 113 -1.31 -7.39 -30.69
C THR A 113 -2.17 -8.56 -31.20
N TYR A 114 -3.05 -9.11 -30.35
CA TYR A 114 -3.91 -10.24 -30.67
C TYR A 114 -5.24 -9.75 -31.23
N ASN A 115 -5.87 -10.54 -32.12
CA ASN A 115 -7.25 -10.29 -32.50
C ASN A 115 -8.20 -10.66 -31.35
N PHE A 116 -9.47 -10.28 -31.48
CA PHE A 116 -10.48 -10.47 -30.44
C PHE A 116 -10.63 -11.93 -29.96
N GLN A 117 -10.67 -12.88 -30.90
CA GLN A 117 -10.80 -14.30 -30.57
C GLN A 117 -9.53 -14.84 -29.91
N GLU A 118 -8.36 -14.54 -30.46
CA GLU A 118 -7.06 -14.93 -29.88
C GLU A 118 -6.91 -14.39 -28.47
N PHE A 119 -7.30 -13.14 -28.21
CA PHE A 119 -7.22 -12.54 -26.89
C PHE A 119 -8.06 -13.28 -25.86
N PHE A 120 -9.38 -13.39 -26.10
CA PHE A 120 -10.32 -13.94 -25.11
C PHE A 120 -10.31 -15.46 -25.00
N LEU A 121 -9.85 -16.20 -26.02
CA LEU A 121 -9.71 -17.66 -25.99
C LEU A 121 -8.34 -18.14 -25.53
N SER A 122 -7.38 -17.22 -25.31
CA SER A 122 -6.03 -17.58 -24.86
C SER A 122 -6.00 -18.10 -23.43
N LYS A 123 -5.12 -19.03 -23.14
CA LYS A 123 -4.85 -19.49 -21.77
C LYS A 123 -4.46 -18.34 -20.84
N ASP A 124 -3.66 -17.40 -21.32
CA ASP A 124 -3.16 -16.25 -20.53
C ASP A 124 -4.28 -15.34 -20.06
N PHE A 125 -5.34 -15.17 -20.86
CA PHE A 125 -6.54 -14.42 -20.45
C PHE A 125 -7.23 -15.09 -19.25
N PHE A 126 -7.47 -16.40 -19.31
CA PHE A 126 -8.10 -17.12 -18.20
C PHE A 126 -7.23 -17.12 -16.96
N VAL A 127 -5.91 -17.25 -17.11
CA VAL A 127 -4.97 -17.15 -15.98
C VAL A 127 -4.99 -15.75 -15.38
N TYR A 128 -5.05 -14.68 -16.21
CA TYR A 128 -5.17 -13.30 -15.70
C TYR A 128 -6.43 -13.07 -14.88
N CYS A 129 -7.54 -13.76 -15.19
CA CYS A 129 -8.78 -13.69 -14.42
C CYS A 129 -8.63 -14.15 -12.96
N LEU A 130 -7.56 -14.86 -12.59
CA LEU A 130 -7.27 -15.20 -11.20
C LEU A 130 -7.02 -13.96 -10.31
N ASN A 131 -6.72 -12.80 -10.92
CA ASN A 131 -6.66 -11.53 -10.19
C ASN A 131 -7.98 -11.16 -9.49
N PHE A 132 -9.13 -11.61 -10.02
CA PHE A 132 -10.44 -11.43 -9.36
C PHE A 132 -10.51 -12.15 -7.99
N LEU A 133 -9.64 -13.14 -7.78
CA LEU A 133 -9.51 -13.91 -6.53
C LEU A 133 -8.26 -13.53 -5.71
N LEU A 134 -7.67 -12.36 -5.96
CA LEU A 134 -6.45 -11.88 -5.31
C LEU A 134 -5.21 -12.75 -5.58
N ILE A 135 -5.15 -13.47 -6.70
CA ILE A 135 -3.94 -14.17 -7.15
C ILE A 135 -3.27 -13.25 -8.18
N PRO A 136 -2.14 -12.60 -7.86
CA PRO A 136 -1.55 -11.58 -8.71
C PRO A 136 -0.89 -12.20 -9.95
N ILE A 137 -1.53 -12.01 -11.08
CA ILE A 137 -1.06 -12.39 -12.42
C ILE A 137 -0.82 -11.13 -13.23
N HIS A 138 0.32 -11.02 -13.85
CA HIS A 138 0.77 -9.78 -14.49
C HIS A 138 0.54 -9.73 -16.00
N ASN A 139 0.39 -10.86 -16.67
CA ASN A 139 0.38 -10.95 -18.13
C ASN A 139 -1.03 -11.05 -18.71
N LEU A 140 -1.35 -10.19 -19.69
CA LEU A 140 -2.47 -10.33 -20.62
C LEU A 140 -1.96 -10.61 -22.03
N PRO A 141 -2.72 -11.36 -22.86
CA PRO A 141 -2.28 -11.76 -24.19
C PRO A 141 -1.91 -10.55 -25.07
N GLY A 142 -0.67 -10.51 -25.55
CA GLY A 142 -0.20 -9.50 -26.50
C GLY A 142 -0.12 -8.06 -25.98
N VAL A 143 -0.43 -7.79 -24.70
CA VAL A 143 -0.51 -6.44 -24.13
C VAL A 143 0.86 -5.95 -23.68
N PHE A 144 1.21 -4.70 -24.03
CA PHE A 144 2.43 -4.00 -23.64
C PHE A 144 3.74 -4.74 -23.93
N SER A 145 3.76 -5.57 -24.97
CA SER A 145 4.97 -6.33 -25.36
C SER A 145 6.11 -5.44 -25.81
N GLY A 146 5.81 -4.25 -26.36
CA GLY A 146 6.78 -3.26 -26.84
C GLY A 146 7.24 -2.25 -25.76
N ASN A 147 6.65 -2.24 -24.57
CA ASN A 147 7.06 -1.32 -23.53
C ASN A 147 8.43 -1.70 -22.93
N ILE A 148 9.19 -0.72 -22.46
CA ILE A 148 10.49 -0.94 -21.79
C ILE A 148 10.39 -1.79 -20.52
N PHE A 149 9.20 -1.82 -19.90
CA PHE A 149 8.82 -2.73 -18.82
C PHE A 149 7.69 -3.65 -19.33
N PRO A 150 8.02 -4.70 -20.09
CA PRO A 150 7.04 -5.42 -20.89
C PRO A 150 6.14 -6.34 -20.06
N ARG A 151 4.92 -6.57 -20.55
CA ARG A 151 3.99 -7.62 -20.13
C ARG A 151 3.47 -7.53 -18.69
N VAL A 152 3.81 -6.53 -17.92
CA VAL A 152 3.29 -6.34 -16.55
C VAL A 152 2.13 -5.34 -16.58
N ILE A 153 0.91 -5.86 -16.60
CA ILE A 153 -0.31 -5.04 -16.70
C ILE A 153 -0.55 -4.22 -15.43
N ASN A 154 -0.40 -4.85 -14.26
CA ASN A 154 -0.53 -4.18 -12.98
C ASN A 154 0.40 -4.82 -11.94
N GLY A 155 1.56 -4.20 -11.74
CA GLY A 155 2.52 -4.63 -10.75
C GLY A 155 2.17 -4.23 -9.31
N ALA A 156 1.14 -3.40 -9.09
CA ALA A 156 0.76 -2.98 -7.74
C ALA A 156 -0.11 -4.01 -7.00
N LEU A 157 -0.69 -4.98 -7.70
CA LEU A 157 -1.67 -5.92 -7.12
C LEU A 157 -1.09 -6.88 -6.06
N TRP A 158 0.22 -7.06 -6.00
CA TRP A 158 0.87 -8.01 -5.09
C TRP A 158 0.61 -7.73 -3.59
N THR A 159 0.27 -6.49 -3.22
CA THR A 159 0.00 -6.11 -1.83
C THR A 159 -1.39 -6.51 -1.35
N LEU A 160 -2.35 -6.67 -2.26
CA LEU A 160 -3.75 -6.94 -1.91
C LEU A 160 -3.96 -8.30 -1.24
N PRO A 161 -3.38 -9.42 -1.74
CA PRO A 161 -3.46 -10.70 -1.03
C PRO A 161 -2.82 -10.63 0.35
N ILE A 162 -1.72 -9.86 0.53
CA ILE A 162 -1.09 -9.67 1.83
C ILE A 162 -2.03 -8.92 2.78
N GLU A 163 -2.66 -7.85 2.30
CA GLU A 163 -3.62 -7.08 3.09
C GLU A 163 -4.80 -7.98 3.52
N PHE A 164 -5.33 -8.79 2.61
CA PHE A 164 -6.42 -9.71 2.91
C PHE A 164 -6.02 -10.79 3.91
N VAL A 165 -4.80 -11.35 3.79
CA VAL A 165 -4.23 -12.28 4.78
C VAL A 165 -4.10 -11.62 6.15
N CYS A 166 -3.62 -10.37 6.23
CA CYS A 166 -3.57 -9.62 7.49
C CYS A 166 -4.95 -9.52 8.15
N TYR A 167 -6.00 -9.30 7.36
CA TYR A 167 -7.38 -9.25 7.87
C TYR A 167 -7.85 -10.59 8.43
N ILE A 168 -7.56 -11.69 7.73
CA ILE A 168 -7.90 -13.04 8.19
C ILE A 168 -7.14 -13.36 9.47
N VAL A 169 -5.82 -13.13 9.50
CA VAL A 169 -4.98 -13.39 10.68
C VAL A 169 -5.49 -12.60 11.88
N LEU A 170 -5.78 -11.31 11.71
CA LEU A 170 -6.32 -10.50 12.80
C LEU A 170 -7.67 -11.03 13.31
N TYR A 171 -8.54 -11.50 12.40
CA TYR A 171 -9.82 -12.11 12.79
C TYR A 171 -9.63 -13.38 13.59
N VAL A 172 -8.72 -14.24 13.19
CA VAL A 172 -8.37 -15.47 13.92
C VAL A 172 -7.80 -15.12 15.30
N LEU A 173 -6.85 -14.18 15.38
CA LEU A 173 -6.30 -13.72 16.66
C LEU A 173 -7.39 -13.15 17.58
N TYR A 174 -8.35 -12.41 17.03
CA TYR A 174 -9.47 -11.89 17.77
C TYR A 174 -10.37 -13.01 18.33
N LYS A 175 -10.71 -14.01 17.49
CA LYS A 175 -11.51 -15.17 17.91
C LYS A 175 -10.83 -16.02 19.00
N LEU A 176 -9.51 -16.07 18.99
CA LEU A 176 -8.69 -16.73 20.01
C LEU A 176 -8.43 -15.87 21.25
N ASN A 177 -9.04 -14.68 21.35
CA ASN A 177 -8.81 -13.69 22.41
C ASN A 177 -7.34 -13.26 22.55
N LEU A 178 -6.57 -13.30 21.46
CA LEU A 178 -5.16 -12.90 21.41
C LEU A 178 -4.95 -11.42 21.06
N VAL A 179 -6.00 -10.67 20.68
CA VAL A 179 -5.90 -9.22 20.47
C VAL A 179 -5.91 -8.50 21.82
N ASN A 180 -4.82 -8.65 22.57
CA ASN A 180 -4.65 -8.09 23.91
C ASN A 180 -3.19 -7.73 24.20
N LYS A 181 -2.96 -6.90 25.24
CA LYS A 181 -1.63 -6.41 25.62
C LYS A 181 -0.64 -7.52 25.96
N LYS A 182 -1.09 -8.62 26.60
CA LYS A 182 -0.22 -9.74 26.99
C LYS A 182 0.37 -10.41 25.73
N PHE A 183 -0.47 -10.77 24.78
CA PHE A 183 -0.03 -11.41 23.52
C PHE A 183 0.92 -10.50 22.73
N TYR A 184 0.54 -9.22 22.50
CA TYR A 184 1.38 -8.30 21.73
C TYR A 184 2.71 -7.99 22.41
N LYS A 185 2.76 -7.95 23.76
CA LYS A 185 4.02 -7.82 24.50
C LYS A 185 4.95 -9.03 24.29
N ILE A 186 4.38 -10.24 24.35
CA ILE A 186 5.15 -11.48 24.16
C ILE A 186 5.59 -11.65 22.71
N SER A 187 4.69 -11.38 21.75
CA SER A 187 4.96 -11.56 20.31
C SER A 187 5.90 -10.50 19.74
N LEU A 188 6.12 -9.37 20.41
CA LEU A 188 7.00 -8.31 19.91
C LEU A 188 8.43 -8.79 19.67
N ILE A 189 9.00 -9.55 20.64
CA ILE A 189 10.38 -10.06 20.53
C ILE A 189 10.52 -11.01 19.34
N PRO A 190 9.73 -12.10 19.20
CA PRO A 190 9.85 -12.97 18.03
C PRO A 190 9.56 -12.27 16.70
N VAL A 191 8.66 -11.27 16.65
CA VAL A 191 8.42 -10.48 15.44
C VAL A 191 9.65 -9.65 15.07
N LEU A 192 10.31 -9.02 16.03
CA LEU A 192 11.55 -8.27 15.80
C LEU A 192 12.71 -9.19 15.40
N LEU A 193 12.84 -10.38 16.03
CA LEU A 193 13.84 -11.37 15.62
C LEU A 193 13.59 -11.87 14.19
N LEU A 194 12.34 -12.14 13.83
CA LEU A 194 11.97 -12.52 12.48
C LEU A 194 12.31 -11.40 11.47
N PHE A 195 12.10 -10.14 11.83
CA PHE A 195 12.52 -9.02 10.99
C PHE A 195 14.04 -9.03 10.76
N VAL A 196 14.84 -9.20 11.82
CA VAL A 196 16.30 -9.27 11.71
C VAL A 196 16.71 -10.42 10.79
N VAL A 197 16.14 -11.61 10.96
CA VAL A 197 16.42 -12.76 10.08
C VAL A 197 16.10 -12.43 8.63
N ILE A 198 14.92 -11.89 8.35
CA ILE A 198 14.48 -11.60 6.98
C ILE A 198 15.34 -10.54 6.29
N TYR A 199 15.74 -9.50 7.01
CA TYR A 199 16.44 -8.37 6.39
C TYR A 199 17.96 -8.46 6.45
N TYR A 200 18.52 -9.19 7.38
CA TYR A 200 19.98 -9.22 7.60
C TYR A 200 20.61 -10.60 7.35
N VAL A 201 19.82 -11.67 7.25
CA VAL A 201 20.36 -12.99 6.89
C VAL A 201 20.19 -13.21 5.38
N ASN A 202 21.31 -13.42 4.69
CA ASN A 202 21.34 -13.57 3.23
C ASN A 202 21.15 -15.04 2.81
N ILE A 203 19.96 -15.58 3.02
CA ILE A 203 19.56 -16.91 2.53
C ILE A 203 18.75 -16.70 1.24
N PRO A 204 19.04 -17.42 0.13
CA PRO A 204 18.39 -17.20 -1.17
C PRO A 204 16.86 -17.20 -1.12
N ILE A 205 16.25 -18.16 -0.40
CA ILE A 205 14.79 -18.23 -0.26
C ILE A 205 14.21 -17.00 0.48
N ILE A 206 14.96 -16.48 1.47
CA ILE A 206 14.54 -15.28 2.22
C ILE A 206 14.61 -14.02 1.32
N LEU A 207 15.64 -13.92 0.49
CA LEU A 207 15.79 -12.81 -0.45
C LEU A 207 14.62 -12.74 -1.43
N LEU A 208 14.15 -13.89 -1.91
CA LEU A 208 13.01 -13.98 -2.83
C LEU A 208 11.71 -13.45 -2.23
N VAL A 209 11.48 -13.71 -0.93
CA VAL A 209 10.21 -13.36 -0.27
C VAL A 209 10.29 -12.11 0.62
N ARG A 210 11.48 -11.53 0.78
CA ARG A 210 11.75 -10.39 1.68
C ARG A 210 10.75 -9.24 1.52
N GLY A 211 10.42 -8.87 0.28
CA GLY A 211 9.51 -7.76 -0.01
C GLY A 211 8.10 -7.96 0.56
N TYR A 212 7.64 -9.19 0.67
CA TYR A 212 6.29 -9.51 1.19
C TYR A 212 6.17 -9.32 2.71
N PHE A 213 7.27 -9.31 3.45
CA PHE A 213 7.24 -9.20 4.92
C PHE A 213 7.14 -7.77 5.44
N ALA A 214 7.63 -6.76 4.70
CA ALA A 214 7.52 -5.37 5.14
C ALA A 214 6.07 -4.94 5.43
N PRO A 215 5.10 -5.18 4.53
CA PRO A 215 3.70 -4.88 4.81
C PRO A 215 3.14 -5.60 6.05
N LEU A 216 3.50 -6.87 6.25
CA LEU A 216 3.06 -7.65 7.42
C LEU A 216 3.55 -7.02 8.73
N PHE A 217 4.84 -6.62 8.79
CA PHE A 217 5.39 -5.93 9.96
C PHE A 217 4.69 -4.60 10.21
N MET A 218 4.43 -3.82 9.16
CA MET A 218 3.75 -2.53 9.30
C MET A 218 2.31 -2.68 9.79
N PHE A 219 1.58 -3.70 9.31
CA PHE A 219 0.25 -4.01 9.80
C PHE A 219 0.27 -4.44 11.27
N TYR A 220 1.20 -5.34 11.64
CA TYR A 220 1.38 -5.75 13.04
C TYR A 220 1.66 -4.55 13.94
N LEU A 221 2.55 -3.65 13.54
CA LEU A 221 2.88 -2.45 14.33
C LEU A 221 1.67 -1.49 14.43
N GLY A 222 0.90 -1.30 13.36
CA GLY A 222 -0.35 -0.55 13.42
C GLY A 222 -1.31 -1.13 14.44
N SER A 223 -1.49 -2.46 14.46
CA SER A 223 -2.30 -3.16 15.44
C SER A 223 -1.72 -3.05 16.87
N PHE A 224 -0.40 -3.17 17.02
CA PHE A 224 0.32 -2.96 18.29
C PHE A 224 0.03 -1.57 18.85
N PHE A 225 0.14 -0.53 18.04
CA PHE A 225 -0.14 0.85 18.47
C PHE A 225 -1.59 1.03 18.91
N TRP A 226 -2.55 0.37 18.27
CA TRP A 226 -3.93 0.38 18.74
C TRP A 226 -4.09 -0.30 20.09
N VAL A 227 -3.50 -1.49 20.31
CA VAL A 227 -3.61 -2.25 21.55
C VAL A 227 -2.95 -1.52 22.74
N PHE A 228 -1.85 -0.81 22.49
CA PHE A 228 -1.11 -0.05 23.51
C PHE A 228 -1.43 1.45 23.51
N ARG A 229 -2.50 1.91 22.86
CA ARG A 229 -2.83 3.33 22.70
C ARG A 229 -2.89 4.15 24.01
N ASP A 230 -3.19 3.51 25.13
CA ASP A 230 -3.20 4.13 26.47
C ASP A 230 -1.82 4.29 27.12
N LYS A 231 -0.78 3.72 26.49
CA LYS A 231 0.62 3.79 26.95
C LYS A 231 1.49 4.66 26.03
N ILE A 232 1.02 4.96 24.83
CA ILE A 232 1.79 5.69 23.83
C ILE A 232 1.55 7.19 24.03
N ILE A 233 2.61 7.88 24.45
CA ILE A 233 2.61 9.34 24.64
C ILE A 233 2.73 10.01 23.27
N MET A 234 1.87 11.00 23.01
CA MET A 234 1.88 11.82 21.80
C MET A 234 2.60 13.14 22.10
N ASP A 235 3.92 13.12 21.97
CA ASP A 235 4.81 14.25 22.29
C ASP A 235 5.58 14.72 21.05
N PHE A 236 5.68 16.05 20.87
CA PHE A 236 6.34 16.64 19.71
C PHE A 236 7.86 16.37 19.71
N LYS A 237 8.49 16.27 20.89
CA LYS A 237 9.92 15.97 20.98
C LYS A 237 10.21 14.55 20.52
N ILE A 238 9.35 13.58 20.90
CA ILE A 238 9.44 12.18 20.43
C ILE A 238 9.23 12.13 18.91
N PHE A 239 8.28 12.91 18.38
CA PHE A 239 8.04 12.99 16.93
C PHE A 239 9.29 13.50 16.19
N ILE A 240 9.91 14.59 16.67
CA ILE A 240 11.15 15.13 16.07
C ILE A 240 12.27 14.09 16.17
N LEU A 241 12.46 13.48 17.34
CA LEU A 241 13.49 12.45 17.54
C LEU A 241 13.29 11.28 16.56
N CYS A 242 12.09 10.73 16.46
CA CYS A 242 11.78 9.65 15.52
C CYS A 242 12.02 10.08 14.07
N SER A 243 11.65 11.31 13.70
CA SER A 243 11.85 11.84 12.35
C SER A 243 13.34 11.98 12.01
N VAL A 244 14.12 12.52 12.92
CA VAL A 244 15.58 12.65 12.75
C VAL A 244 16.25 11.27 12.65
N LEU A 245 15.91 10.34 13.54
CA LEU A 245 16.47 8.98 13.52
C LEU A 245 16.04 8.21 12.25
N PHE A 246 14.82 8.43 11.76
CA PHE A 246 14.38 7.86 10.49
C PHE A 246 15.22 8.37 9.32
N VAL A 247 15.43 9.69 9.23
CA VAL A 247 16.29 10.28 8.18
C VAL A 247 17.73 9.77 8.29
N ILE A 248 18.31 9.75 9.50
CA ILE A 248 19.66 9.21 9.73
C ILE A 248 19.75 7.75 9.27
N SER A 249 18.74 6.92 9.55
CA SER A 249 18.72 5.50 9.15
C SER A 249 18.79 5.33 7.62
N ILE A 250 18.17 6.24 6.85
CA ILE A 250 18.24 6.23 5.39
C ILE A 250 19.68 6.44 4.91
N PHE A 251 20.34 7.48 5.42
CA PHE A 251 21.74 7.78 5.07
C PHE A 251 22.72 6.71 5.56
N MET A 252 22.44 6.06 6.68
CA MET A 252 23.22 4.92 7.19
C MET A 252 22.93 3.60 6.45
N LYS A 253 22.14 3.60 5.37
CA LYS A 253 21.77 2.41 4.61
C LYS A 253 20.98 1.37 5.45
N GLN A 254 20.27 1.85 6.46
CA GLN A 254 19.42 1.06 7.37
C GLN A 254 17.93 1.48 7.24
N GLY A 255 17.52 1.89 6.03
CA GLY A 255 16.19 2.44 5.79
C GLY A 255 15.03 1.52 6.23
N GLN A 256 15.17 0.20 6.08
CA GLN A 256 14.15 -0.77 6.53
C GLN A 256 14.03 -0.80 8.06
N LEU A 257 15.15 -0.73 8.77
CA LEU A 257 15.14 -0.66 10.23
C LEU A 257 14.50 0.64 10.72
N GLY A 258 14.86 1.76 10.09
CA GLY A 258 14.23 3.05 10.37
C GLY A 258 12.73 3.04 10.12
N LEU A 259 12.31 2.43 9.01
CA LEU A 259 10.89 2.25 8.68
C LEU A 259 10.16 1.46 9.76
N LEU A 260 10.76 0.39 10.27
CA LEU A 260 10.16 -0.43 11.33
C LEU A 260 10.05 0.31 12.67
N LEU A 261 11.14 0.95 13.10
CA LEU A 261 11.25 1.47 14.47
C LEU A 261 10.59 2.84 14.66
N PHE A 262 10.72 3.73 13.68
CA PHE A 262 10.38 5.14 13.86
C PHE A 262 9.14 5.56 13.06
N PHE A 263 8.95 4.99 11.87
CA PHE A 263 7.94 5.46 10.94
C PHE A 263 6.48 5.27 11.42
N PRO A 264 6.10 4.19 12.13
CA PRO A 264 4.75 4.06 12.66
C PRO A 264 4.35 5.18 13.61
N TYR A 265 5.28 5.61 14.48
CA TYR A 265 5.02 6.73 15.38
C TYR A 265 4.86 8.03 14.59
N ILE A 266 5.72 8.28 13.60
CA ILE A 266 5.66 9.48 12.73
C ILE A 266 4.29 9.55 12.04
N VAL A 267 3.83 8.45 11.42
CA VAL A 267 2.53 8.39 10.74
C VAL A 267 1.38 8.68 11.69
N LEU A 268 1.36 8.07 12.87
CA LEU A 268 0.28 8.27 13.83
C LEU A 268 0.32 9.66 14.47
N TYR A 269 1.51 10.18 14.79
CA TYR A 269 1.65 11.53 15.32
C TYR A 269 1.15 12.57 14.33
N THR A 270 1.60 12.53 13.07
CA THR A 270 1.14 13.44 12.01
C THR A 270 -0.34 13.34 11.76
N SER A 271 -0.90 12.12 11.90
CA SER A 271 -2.32 11.88 11.72
C SER A 271 -3.20 12.54 12.78
N PHE A 272 -2.77 12.51 14.03
CA PHE A 272 -3.66 12.85 15.16
C PHE A 272 -3.27 14.13 15.90
N SER A 273 -1.98 14.43 16.06
CA SER A 273 -1.51 15.51 16.93
C SER A 273 -1.36 16.86 16.22
N PHE A 274 -1.16 16.88 14.90
CA PHE A 274 -1.17 18.13 14.17
C PHE A 274 -2.59 18.66 13.96
N LYS A 275 -2.69 19.98 13.75
CA LYS A 275 -3.96 20.62 13.39
C LYS A 275 -4.56 19.90 12.18
N GLN A 276 -5.81 19.49 12.33
CA GLN A 276 -6.49 18.75 11.27
C GLN A 276 -6.76 19.67 10.07
N ILE A 277 -6.50 19.17 8.88
CA ILE A 277 -6.83 19.83 7.61
C ILE A 277 -8.35 19.93 7.45
N ASN A 278 -8.81 20.73 6.50
CA ASN A 278 -10.24 20.85 6.21
C ASN A 278 -10.81 19.54 5.60
N ALA A 279 -12.12 19.36 5.73
CA ALA A 279 -12.81 18.15 5.27
C ALA A 279 -12.69 17.93 3.75
N ASN A 280 -12.63 18.99 2.94
CA ASN A 280 -12.51 18.86 1.48
C ASN A 280 -11.18 18.22 1.08
N MET A 281 -10.07 18.65 1.68
CA MET A 281 -8.76 18.03 1.45
C MET A 281 -8.73 16.59 2.01
N ALA A 282 -9.34 16.34 3.16
CA ALA A 282 -9.42 15.02 3.73
C ALA A 282 -10.20 14.04 2.85
N ASN A 283 -11.22 14.52 2.14
CA ASN A 283 -12.03 13.70 1.23
C ASN A 283 -11.22 13.13 0.05
N LEU A 284 -10.10 13.77 -0.34
CA LEU A 284 -9.19 13.22 -1.34
C LEU A 284 -8.64 11.84 -0.94
N GLY A 285 -8.52 11.57 0.36
CA GLY A 285 -8.10 10.27 0.87
C GLY A 285 -9.03 9.12 0.52
N ASN A 286 -10.29 9.40 0.24
CA ASN A 286 -11.24 8.39 -0.22
C ASN A 286 -10.87 7.84 -1.60
N TYR A 287 -10.12 8.59 -2.40
CA TYR A 287 -9.72 8.19 -3.76
C TYR A 287 -8.44 7.35 -3.76
N SER A 288 -7.73 7.28 -2.62
CA SER A 288 -6.41 6.65 -2.51
C SER A 288 -6.37 5.19 -2.96
N TYR A 289 -7.43 4.42 -2.71
CA TYR A 289 -7.50 3.02 -3.11
C TYR A 289 -7.68 2.88 -4.63
N GLY A 290 -8.59 3.63 -5.23
CA GLY A 290 -8.76 3.66 -6.68
C GLY A 290 -7.51 4.17 -7.41
N ILE A 291 -6.84 5.23 -6.89
CA ILE A 291 -5.57 5.73 -7.41
C ILE A 291 -4.50 4.62 -7.39
N TYR A 292 -4.37 3.91 -6.29
CA TYR A 292 -3.44 2.80 -6.13
C TYR A 292 -3.69 1.68 -7.15
N LEU A 293 -4.95 1.28 -7.33
CA LEU A 293 -5.33 0.21 -8.27
C LEU A 293 -5.10 0.58 -9.74
N CYS A 294 -5.41 1.83 -10.11
CA CYS A 294 -5.36 2.29 -11.50
C CYS A 294 -3.98 2.81 -11.93
N GLY A 295 -3.12 3.23 -10.98
CA GLY A 295 -1.88 3.95 -11.28
C GLY A 295 -0.96 3.21 -12.23
N TRP A 296 -0.63 1.96 -11.94
CA TRP A 296 0.24 1.14 -12.81
C TRP A 296 -0.33 0.92 -14.21
N PRO A 297 -1.58 0.43 -14.40
CA PRO A 297 -2.15 0.26 -15.75
C PRO A 297 -2.16 1.55 -16.56
N ILE A 298 -2.53 2.67 -15.95
CA ILE A 298 -2.51 3.98 -16.61
C ILE A 298 -1.11 4.33 -17.10
N GLN A 299 -0.09 4.16 -16.26
CA GLN A 299 1.30 4.43 -16.63
C GLN A 299 1.75 3.54 -17.78
N GLN A 300 1.43 2.26 -17.78
CA GLN A 300 1.75 1.33 -18.87
C GLN A 300 1.05 1.71 -20.18
N MET A 301 -0.24 2.10 -20.13
CA MET A 301 -0.99 2.57 -21.30
C MET A 301 -0.35 3.84 -21.88
N VAL A 302 -0.03 4.82 -21.01
CA VAL A 302 0.63 6.05 -21.45
C VAL A 302 2.01 5.77 -22.04
N VAL A 303 2.84 4.94 -21.41
CA VAL A 303 4.15 4.55 -21.95
C VAL A 303 4.02 3.89 -23.32
N SER A 304 3.00 3.04 -23.52
CA SER A 304 2.73 2.40 -24.82
C SER A 304 2.38 3.42 -25.91
N LEU A 305 1.70 4.52 -25.58
CA LEU A 305 1.39 5.61 -26.50
C LEU A 305 2.62 6.48 -26.87
N PHE A 306 3.72 6.32 -26.14
CA PHE A 306 5.02 6.96 -26.40
C PHE A 306 6.08 5.95 -26.84
N ASP A 307 5.71 5.04 -27.75
CA ASP A 307 6.60 4.04 -28.35
C ASP A 307 7.34 3.17 -27.31
N GLY A 308 6.69 2.89 -26.19
CA GLY A 308 7.18 1.96 -25.16
C GLY A 308 8.18 2.53 -24.16
N SER A 309 8.58 3.82 -24.28
CA SER A 309 9.45 4.50 -23.30
C SER A 309 9.21 6.01 -23.28
N MET A 310 9.46 6.65 -22.14
CA MET A 310 9.30 8.11 -22.01
C MET A 310 10.14 8.68 -20.86
N SER A 311 10.12 10.01 -20.66
CA SER A 311 10.77 10.59 -19.50
C SER A 311 9.92 10.36 -18.23
N ILE A 312 10.60 10.17 -17.09
CA ILE A 312 9.94 9.95 -15.79
C ILE A 312 9.00 11.13 -15.47
N LEU A 313 9.48 12.37 -15.69
CA LEU A 313 8.70 13.57 -15.39
C LEU A 313 7.41 13.64 -16.23
N VAL A 314 7.50 13.34 -17.53
CA VAL A 314 6.33 13.35 -18.43
C VAL A 314 5.35 12.26 -18.03
N ASN A 315 5.83 11.05 -17.68
CA ASN A 315 4.99 9.99 -17.14
C ASN A 315 4.21 10.46 -15.90
N VAL A 316 4.90 11.03 -14.91
CA VAL A 316 4.27 11.54 -13.68
C VAL A 316 3.24 12.63 -14.00
N LEU A 317 3.60 13.63 -14.81
CA LEU A 317 2.72 14.77 -15.12
C LEU A 317 1.43 14.36 -15.84
N ILE A 318 1.50 13.36 -16.72
CA ILE A 318 0.33 12.85 -17.44
C ILE A 318 -0.48 11.87 -16.57
N CYS A 319 0.19 10.93 -15.90
CA CYS A 319 -0.50 9.84 -15.23
C CYS A 319 -1.13 10.25 -13.89
N LEU A 320 -0.54 11.21 -13.13
CA LEU A 320 -1.11 11.64 -11.85
C LEU A 320 -2.55 12.21 -11.98
N PRO A 321 -2.83 13.18 -12.87
CA PRO A 321 -4.19 13.68 -13.04
C PRO A 321 -5.19 12.59 -13.45
N ILE A 322 -4.79 11.72 -14.40
CA ILE A 322 -5.64 10.64 -14.88
C ILE A 322 -5.94 9.66 -13.73
N ALA A 323 -4.94 9.29 -12.95
CA ALA A 323 -5.11 8.39 -11.81
C ALA A 323 -6.00 9.01 -10.70
N ILE A 324 -5.91 10.31 -10.45
CA ILE A 324 -6.79 11.01 -9.50
C ILE A 324 -8.25 10.97 -9.99
N ILE A 325 -8.48 11.24 -11.29
CA ILE A 325 -9.83 11.16 -11.88
C ILE A 325 -10.36 9.73 -11.76
N MET A 326 -9.56 8.71 -12.10
CA MET A 326 -9.97 7.32 -11.98
C MET A 326 -10.20 6.88 -10.53
N GLY A 327 -9.41 7.39 -9.59
CA GLY A 327 -9.62 7.20 -8.16
C GLY A 327 -10.96 7.78 -7.68
N TYR A 328 -11.29 9.01 -8.14
CA TYR A 328 -12.59 9.64 -7.88
C TYR A 328 -13.74 8.81 -8.48
N LEU A 329 -13.62 8.34 -9.72
CA LEU A 329 -14.64 7.53 -10.37
C LEU A 329 -14.83 6.19 -9.63
N THR A 330 -13.75 5.51 -9.28
CA THR A 330 -13.81 4.25 -8.51
C THR A 330 -14.52 4.46 -7.17
N TYR A 331 -14.18 5.54 -6.45
CA TYR A 331 -14.85 5.88 -5.21
C TYR A 331 -16.33 6.21 -5.41
N SER A 332 -16.66 7.10 -6.34
CA SER A 332 -18.03 7.61 -6.51
C SER A 332 -19.00 6.55 -7.06
N LEU A 333 -18.53 5.69 -7.97
CA LEU A 333 -19.35 4.67 -8.60
C LEU A 333 -19.47 3.40 -7.77
N ILE A 334 -18.42 3.03 -7.04
CA ILE A 334 -18.32 1.74 -6.34
C ILE A 334 -18.28 1.92 -4.82
N GLU A 335 -17.19 2.52 -4.28
CA GLU A 335 -16.92 2.48 -2.83
C GLU A 335 -17.95 3.23 -1.99
N LYS A 336 -18.46 4.34 -2.49
CA LYS A 336 -19.47 5.16 -1.78
C LYS A 336 -20.83 4.46 -1.63
N ARG A 337 -21.08 3.43 -2.45
CA ARG A 337 -22.38 2.71 -2.52
C ARG A 337 -22.39 1.41 -1.70
N ILE A 338 -21.27 1.00 -1.15
CA ILE A 338 -21.08 -0.23 -0.39
C ILE A 338 -21.00 0.07 1.12
#